data_35ead50b7f149dfdf027bcf2a3bb67e0
#
_entry.id   35ead50b7f149dfdf027bcf2a3bb67e0
#
_cell.length_a   1.000
_cell.length_b   1.000
_cell.length_c   1.000
_cell.angle_alpha   90.00
_cell.angle_beta   90.00
_cell.angle_gamma   90.00
#
_symmetry.space_group_name_H-M   'P 1'
#
loop_
_entity.id
_entity.type
_entity.pdbx_description
1 polymer ?
#
loop_
_entity_poly.entity_id
_entity_poly.type
_entity_poly.pdbx_seq_one_letter_code
_entity_poly.pdbx_strand_id
1 'polypeptide(L)'
;MKLSSVFVFALVAAASETSAFTPNSRQSARRTSTSTTSELNVAGGSLIPKVAVKAGVAAAGAALAGTGFVKLVLDKPTRIYEESASVGDAYDSWTDDGILEYYWGEHIHLGYYSEDVKYKYKALNEAQYSFIDEMMKLGGIDPVTDSKAKVLDVGCGFGGTSRYLARALGPDAEVTAITLSPRQVERATELAKEQNTPNAKFMVQDALAMTFPDNSFDIVWACESGEHMPDKKAYIEQMMRVLKPGGKFVMATWCQRDDREVPFDKRDKRDLQYLYDQW
;
A
#
# COMPACT_ATOMS: atom_id res chain seq x y z
N MET A 1 18.39 -2.06 -11.76
CA MET A 1 17.95 -2.45 -10.39
C MET A 1 16.70 -3.32 -10.57
N LYS A 2 16.81 -4.64 -10.39
CA LYS A 2 15.62 -5.50 -10.38
C LYS A 2 15.07 -5.41 -8.96
N LEU A 3 14.00 -4.67 -8.76
CA LEU A 3 13.21 -4.73 -7.55
C LEU A 3 12.74 -6.17 -7.39
N SER A 4 13.13 -6.83 -6.32
CA SER A 4 12.52 -8.08 -5.88
C SER A 4 11.04 -7.81 -5.75
N SER A 5 10.21 -8.61 -6.40
CA SER A 5 8.77 -8.39 -6.55
C SER A 5 8.12 -8.25 -5.18
N VAL A 6 7.70 -7.05 -4.83
CA VAL A 6 6.75 -6.83 -3.75
C VAL A 6 5.39 -7.27 -4.30
N PHE A 7 4.85 -8.36 -3.78
CA PHE A 7 3.52 -8.82 -4.17
C PHE A 7 2.50 -8.14 -3.26
N VAL A 8 1.63 -7.36 -3.86
CA VAL A 8 0.40 -6.90 -3.22
C VAL A 8 -0.62 -8.03 -3.39
N PHE A 9 -1.03 -8.65 -2.30
CA PHE A 9 -2.13 -9.61 -2.32
C PHE A 9 -3.40 -8.89 -1.92
N ALA A 10 -4.43 -8.97 -2.76
CA ALA A 10 -5.77 -8.58 -2.38
C ALA A 10 -6.52 -9.83 -1.90
N LEU A 11 -7.00 -9.81 -0.67
CA LEU A 11 -7.85 -10.84 -0.09
C LEU A 11 -9.29 -10.37 -0.17
N VAL A 12 -10.14 -11.17 -0.78
CA VAL A 12 -11.59 -10.96 -0.81
C VAL A 12 -12.24 -12.09 -0.06
N ALA A 13 -13.00 -11.78 0.97
CA ALA A 13 -13.83 -12.74 1.68
C ALA A 13 -15.28 -12.28 1.69
N ALA A 14 -16.20 -13.13 1.25
CA ALA A 14 -17.61 -12.98 1.57
C ALA A 14 -17.87 -13.71 2.89
N ALA A 15 -18.40 -13.01 3.88
CA ALA A 15 -18.79 -13.65 5.14
C ALA A 15 -19.99 -14.56 4.91
N SER A 16 -19.78 -15.88 4.86
CA SER A 16 -20.87 -16.86 4.80
C SER A 16 -21.35 -17.20 6.22
N GLU A 17 -22.64 -17.47 6.35
CA GLU A 17 -23.32 -17.67 7.65
C GLU A 17 -22.86 -18.88 8.48
N THR A 18 -21.94 -19.70 8.04
CA THR A 18 -21.44 -20.84 8.84
C THR A 18 -20.05 -21.29 8.42
N SER A 19 -19.25 -21.51 9.43
CA SER A 19 -18.11 -22.40 9.56
C SER A 19 -16.71 -21.80 9.47
N ALA A 20 -15.92 -22.27 10.45
CA ALA A 20 -14.52 -22.01 10.65
C ALA A 20 -13.68 -22.10 9.38
N PHE A 21 -12.86 -21.11 9.15
CA PHE A 21 -11.87 -21.07 8.09
C PHE A 21 -10.83 -22.19 8.28
N THR A 22 -10.85 -23.19 7.43
CA THR A 22 -9.76 -24.17 7.29
C THR A 22 -9.04 -23.90 5.97
N PRO A 23 -7.74 -23.66 5.98
CA PRO A 23 -6.98 -23.46 4.73
C PRO A 23 -6.88 -24.78 3.97
N ASN A 24 -7.42 -24.81 2.76
CA ASN A 24 -7.32 -25.97 1.88
C ASN A 24 -6.13 -25.80 0.93
N SER A 25 -5.31 -26.84 0.90
CA SER A 25 -4.09 -26.96 0.12
C SER A 25 -4.37 -27.46 -1.29
N ARG A 26 -3.59 -26.90 -2.26
CA ARG A 26 -3.18 -27.44 -3.57
C ARG A 26 -4.11 -27.23 -4.75
N GLN A 27 -3.59 -26.47 -5.71
CA GLN A 27 -3.42 -27.01 -7.07
C GLN A 27 -2.27 -26.28 -7.80
N SER A 28 -1.28 -27.05 -8.19
CA SER A 28 -0.12 -26.61 -8.97
C SER A 28 -0.45 -26.69 -10.47
N ALA A 29 -0.21 -25.61 -11.21
CA ALA A 29 -0.11 -25.67 -12.66
C ALA A 29 1.33 -25.36 -13.09
N ARG A 30 2.02 -26.39 -13.60
CA ARG A 30 3.34 -26.31 -14.25
C ARG A 30 3.22 -25.51 -15.55
N ARG A 31 4.02 -24.46 -15.70
CA ARG A 31 4.42 -23.94 -17.02
C ARG A 31 5.93 -23.99 -17.15
N THR A 32 6.39 -24.79 -18.12
CA THR A 32 7.76 -24.85 -18.60
C THR A 32 8.07 -23.64 -19.48
N SER A 33 9.10 -22.88 -19.17
CA SER A 33 9.67 -21.88 -20.07
C SER A 33 11.10 -22.26 -20.42
N THR A 34 11.33 -22.49 -21.70
CA THR A 34 12.64 -22.68 -22.33
C THR A 34 13.36 -21.32 -22.46
N SER A 35 14.57 -21.23 -21.90
CA SER A 35 15.45 -20.08 -22.06
C SER A 35 16.38 -20.29 -23.25
N THR A 36 16.44 -19.32 -24.14
CA THR A 36 17.47 -19.20 -25.17
C THR A 36 18.41 -18.05 -24.81
N THR A 37 19.64 -18.37 -24.50
CA THR A 37 20.74 -17.43 -24.32
C THR A 37 21.40 -17.14 -25.67
N SER A 38 21.51 -15.85 -26.03
CA SER A 38 22.42 -15.40 -27.09
C SER A 38 23.52 -14.53 -26.50
N GLU A 39 24.75 -15.04 -26.61
CA GLU A 39 25.97 -14.31 -26.29
C GLU A 39 26.29 -13.30 -27.39
N LEU A 40 26.63 -12.07 -27.00
CA LEU A 40 27.26 -11.09 -27.88
C LEU A 40 28.70 -10.84 -27.41
N ASN A 41 29.62 -11.25 -28.26
CA ASN A 41 31.05 -10.94 -28.14
C ASN A 41 31.32 -9.57 -28.74
N VAL A 42 31.96 -8.66 -28.01
CA VAL A 42 32.57 -7.47 -28.57
C VAL A 42 34.01 -7.32 -28.09
N ALA A 43 34.90 -7.47 -29.06
CA ALA A 43 36.32 -7.17 -28.92
C ALA A 43 36.59 -5.71 -29.32
N GLY A 44 37.51 -5.04 -28.63
CA GLY A 44 38.22 -3.93 -29.25
C GLY A 44 38.51 -2.69 -28.42
N GLY A 45 39.76 -2.53 -27.96
CA GLY A 45 40.56 -1.31 -28.13
C GLY A 45 40.28 -0.09 -27.27
N SER A 46 41.12 0.09 -26.27
CA SER A 46 41.25 1.29 -25.41
C SER A 46 41.88 2.48 -26.14
N LEU A 47 41.26 3.65 -26.05
CA LEU A 47 41.88 4.96 -26.05
C LEU A 47 41.00 5.91 -25.20
N ILE A 48 41.40 6.12 -23.93
CA ILE A 48 40.73 7.06 -23.04
C ILE A 48 41.55 8.38 -23.06
N PRO A 49 41.01 9.53 -23.49
CA PRO A 49 41.67 10.83 -23.39
C PRO A 49 41.73 11.28 -21.93
N LYS A 50 42.87 11.86 -21.54
CA LYS A 50 43.15 12.37 -20.19
C LYS A 50 42.18 13.45 -19.66
N VAL A 51 41.27 13.97 -20.46
CA VAL A 51 40.20 14.89 -20.07
C VAL A 51 39.03 14.17 -19.35
N ALA A 52 38.82 12.85 -19.64
CA ALA A 52 37.77 12.08 -19.01
C ALA A 52 38.01 11.74 -17.54
N VAL A 53 39.27 11.75 -17.09
CA VAL A 53 39.63 11.44 -15.69
C VAL A 53 39.20 12.54 -14.73
N LYS A 54 39.33 13.84 -15.11
CA LYS A 54 38.90 14.94 -14.27
C LYS A 54 37.39 15.08 -14.15
N ALA A 55 36.65 14.78 -15.20
CA ALA A 55 35.19 14.74 -15.18
C ALA A 55 34.66 13.55 -14.38
N GLY A 56 35.34 12.39 -14.44
CA GLY A 56 35.03 11.21 -13.67
C GLY A 56 35.20 11.40 -12.15
N VAL A 57 36.25 12.09 -11.73
CA VAL A 57 36.51 12.36 -10.31
C VAL A 57 35.48 13.37 -9.75
N ALA A 58 35.09 14.38 -10.54
CA ALA A 58 34.04 15.33 -10.14
C ALA A 58 32.67 14.67 -10.06
N ALA A 59 32.34 13.78 -11.01
CA ALA A 59 31.09 13.03 -10.98
C ALA A 59 31.05 11.99 -9.85
N ALA A 60 32.16 11.33 -9.54
CA ALA A 60 32.26 10.43 -8.40
C ALA A 60 32.18 11.18 -7.06
N GLY A 61 32.78 12.37 -6.97
CA GLY A 61 32.65 13.24 -5.79
C GLY A 61 31.24 13.75 -5.58
N ALA A 62 30.52 14.13 -6.63
CA ALA A 62 29.09 14.52 -6.56
C ALA A 62 28.18 13.32 -6.22
N ALA A 63 28.47 12.13 -6.75
CA ALA A 63 27.74 10.91 -6.42
C ALA A 63 27.97 10.49 -4.96
N LEU A 64 29.22 10.60 -4.44
CA LEU A 64 29.54 10.32 -3.05
C LEU A 64 28.94 11.36 -2.09
N ALA A 65 28.90 12.65 -2.47
CA ALA A 65 28.21 13.68 -1.71
C ALA A 65 26.69 13.48 -1.73
N GLY A 66 26.13 13.08 -2.88
CA GLY A 66 24.71 12.74 -3.01
C GLY A 66 24.32 11.50 -2.20
N THR A 67 25.12 10.44 -2.24
CA THR A 67 24.88 9.24 -1.43
C THR A 67 25.06 9.51 0.06
N GLY A 68 26.03 10.35 0.45
CA GLY A 68 26.21 10.79 1.84
C GLY A 68 25.04 11.63 2.33
N PHE A 69 24.52 12.53 1.51
CA PHE A 69 23.33 13.33 1.83
C PHE A 69 22.07 12.46 1.93
N VAL A 70 21.84 11.57 0.95
CA VAL A 70 20.73 10.59 0.97
C VAL A 70 20.82 9.73 2.23
N LYS A 71 22.01 9.23 2.57
CA LYS A 71 22.22 8.41 3.77
C LYS A 71 21.97 9.21 5.05
N LEU A 72 22.40 10.46 5.13
CA LEU A 72 22.20 11.31 6.30
C LEU A 72 20.75 11.73 6.51
N VAL A 73 19.99 11.87 5.43
CA VAL A 73 18.60 12.36 5.46
C VAL A 73 17.59 11.20 5.52
N LEU A 74 17.90 10.06 4.87
CA LEU A 74 17.00 8.92 4.77
C LEU A 74 17.32 7.78 5.76
N ASP A 75 18.57 7.63 6.21
CA ASP A 75 18.92 6.66 7.27
C ASP A 75 18.59 7.25 8.65
N LYS A 76 17.35 7.59 8.88
CA LYS A 76 16.89 7.81 10.27
C LYS A 76 16.83 6.44 10.94
N PRO A 77 17.22 6.33 12.23
CA PRO A 77 17.11 5.05 12.92
C PRO A 77 15.67 4.57 12.89
N THR A 78 15.50 3.28 12.64
CA THR A 78 14.20 2.58 12.67
C THR A 78 13.46 2.94 13.93
N ARG A 79 12.22 3.39 13.79
CA ARG A 79 11.35 3.60 14.94
C ARG A 79 10.89 2.24 15.43
N ILE A 80 11.23 1.93 16.66
CA ILE A 80 10.69 0.75 17.33
C ILE A 80 9.20 1.01 17.53
N TYR A 81 8.34 0.08 17.08
CA TYR A 81 6.91 0.12 17.39
C TYR A 81 6.76 -0.15 18.90
N GLU A 82 6.54 0.89 19.68
CA GLU A 82 6.34 0.77 21.12
C GLU A 82 4.85 0.63 21.46
N GLU A 83 4.00 1.42 20.77
CA GLU A 83 2.54 1.39 20.94
C GLU A 83 1.84 2.08 19.74
N SER A 84 0.52 1.94 19.64
CA SER A 84 -0.26 2.57 18.55
C SER A 84 -0.10 4.09 18.47
N ALA A 85 0.08 4.76 19.61
CA ALA A 85 0.33 6.19 19.68
C ALA A 85 1.59 6.61 18.90
N SER A 86 2.68 5.83 18.96
CA SER A 86 3.93 6.14 18.28
C SER A 86 3.80 6.16 16.75
N VAL A 87 2.90 5.34 16.20
CA VAL A 87 2.56 5.33 14.76
C VAL A 87 1.76 6.59 14.41
N GLY A 88 0.76 6.94 15.22
CA GLY A 88 -0.04 8.15 15.05
C GLY A 88 0.83 9.41 15.02
N ASP A 89 1.74 9.57 16.00
CA ASP A 89 2.66 10.70 16.11
C ASP A 89 3.61 10.80 14.90
N ALA A 90 4.05 9.66 14.37
CA ALA A 90 4.88 9.64 13.17
C ALA A 90 4.13 10.17 11.95
N TYR A 91 2.91 9.71 11.73
CA TYR A 91 2.06 10.18 10.65
C TYR A 91 1.64 11.64 10.83
N ASP A 92 1.40 12.10 12.07
CA ASP A 92 1.14 13.51 12.36
C ASP A 92 2.32 14.39 11.94
N SER A 93 3.55 14.02 12.32
CA SER A 93 4.77 14.76 11.94
C SER A 93 4.93 14.84 10.43
N TRP A 94 4.72 13.75 9.70
CA TRP A 94 4.84 13.72 8.22
C TRP A 94 3.71 14.48 7.53
N THR A 95 2.53 14.56 8.18
CA THR A 95 1.40 15.34 7.69
C THR A 95 1.66 16.84 7.88
N ASP A 96 2.14 17.25 9.06
CA ASP A 96 2.46 18.65 9.36
C ASP A 96 3.59 19.19 8.46
N ASP A 97 4.57 18.36 8.12
CA ASP A 97 5.65 18.73 7.20
C ASP A 97 5.18 18.82 5.73
N GLY A 98 3.98 18.35 5.40
CA GLY A 98 3.43 18.30 4.05
C GLY A 98 4.16 17.35 3.07
N ILE A 99 5.14 16.59 3.56
CA ILE A 99 5.98 15.71 2.74
C ILE A 99 5.18 14.56 2.14
N LEU A 100 4.31 13.94 2.91
CA LEU A 100 3.47 12.85 2.42
C LEU A 100 2.54 13.30 1.30
N GLU A 101 1.80 14.40 1.50
CA GLU A 101 0.86 14.92 0.51
C GLU A 101 1.60 15.39 -0.75
N TYR A 102 2.81 15.96 -0.63
CA TYR A 102 3.63 16.38 -1.76
C TYR A 102 4.06 15.22 -2.67
N TYR A 103 4.51 14.09 -2.09
CA TYR A 103 5.03 12.96 -2.87
C TYR A 103 3.94 11.95 -3.27
N TRP A 104 2.95 11.72 -2.43
CA TRP A 104 1.92 10.71 -2.63
C TRP A 104 0.58 11.29 -3.10
N GLY A 105 0.37 12.59 -2.95
CA GLY A 105 -0.93 13.22 -3.14
C GLY A 105 -1.90 12.80 -2.04
N GLU A 106 -3.15 12.62 -2.40
CA GLU A 106 -4.23 12.31 -1.45
C GLU A 106 -4.37 10.82 -1.11
N HIS A 107 -3.58 9.96 -1.78
CA HIS A 107 -3.62 8.51 -1.66
C HIS A 107 -2.26 7.98 -1.20
N ILE A 108 -2.18 7.51 0.05
CA ILE A 108 -0.93 6.96 0.61
C ILE A 108 -0.89 5.45 0.32
N HIS A 109 -0.90 5.08 -0.96
CA HIS A 109 -0.75 3.69 -1.42
C HIS A 109 -0.17 3.65 -2.83
N LEU A 110 0.35 2.50 -3.24
CA LEU A 110 0.88 2.29 -4.57
C LEU A 110 -0.21 2.36 -5.65
N GLY A 111 0.23 2.45 -6.90
CA GLY A 111 -0.63 2.44 -8.07
C GLY A 111 -0.64 1.10 -8.79
N TYR A 112 -1.72 0.83 -9.53
CA TYR A 112 -1.79 -0.32 -10.43
C TYR A 112 -1.32 0.06 -11.83
N TYR A 113 -0.35 -0.70 -12.31
CA TYR A 113 0.23 -0.58 -13.65
C TYR A 113 0.02 -1.90 -14.39
N SER A 114 -0.96 -1.96 -15.27
CA SER A 114 -1.22 -3.13 -16.13
C SER A 114 -0.06 -3.41 -17.08
N GLU A 115 0.07 -4.64 -17.57
CA GLU A 115 1.19 -5.03 -18.44
C GLU A 115 1.26 -4.27 -19.77
N ASP A 116 0.12 -3.84 -20.29
CA ASP A 116 0.01 -3.05 -21.52
C ASP A 116 0.57 -1.63 -21.38
N VAL A 117 0.68 -1.10 -20.15
CA VAL A 117 1.29 0.21 -19.83
C VAL A 117 2.69 0.11 -19.27
N LYS A 118 3.27 -1.10 -19.19
CA LYS A 118 4.58 -1.38 -18.58
C LYS A 118 5.73 -0.48 -19.06
N TYR A 119 5.66 0.01 -20.28
CA TYR A 119 6.65 0.89 -20.90
C TYR A 119 6.09 2.27 -21.25
N LYS A 120 4.88 2.58 -20.82
CA LYS A 120 4.25 3.89 -21.00
C LYS A 120 4.26 4.65 -19.68
N TYR A 121 4.47 5.95 -19.75
CA TYR A 121 4.30 6.81 -18.59
C TYR A 121 2.83 6.81 -18.16
N LYS A 122 2.62 6.56 -16.88
CA LYS A 122 1.33 6.72 -16.20
C LYS A 122 1.59 7.50 -14.92
N ALA A 123 0.87 8.58 -14.70
CA ALA A 123 1.01 9.37 -13.50
C ALA A 123 0.64 8.56 -12.26
N LEU A 124 1.29 8.81 -11.12
CA LEU A 124 1.06 8.05 -9.90
C LEU A 124 -0.42 8.12 -9.46
N ASN A 125 -1.02 9.31 -9.47
CA ASN A 125 -2.42 9.49 -9.11
C ASN A 125 -3.39 8.67 -10.00
N GLU A 126 -3.15 8.62 -11.31
CA GLU A 126 -3.95 7.79 -12.23
C GLU A 126 -3.79 6.30 -11.92
N ALA A 127 -2.57 5.89 -11.55
CA ALA A 127 -2.28 4.52 -11.17
C ALA A 127 -2.93 4.17 -9.83
N GLN A 128 -2.98 5.11 -8.88
CA GLN A 128 -3.67 4.95 -7.60
C GLN A 128 -5.19 4.79 -7.78
N TYR A 129 -5.83 5.60 -8.61
CA TYR A 129 -7.25 5.41 -8.97
C TYR A 129 -7.49 4.05 -9.62
N SER A 130 -6.63 3.64 -10.56
CA SER A 130 -6.76 2.33 -11.18
C SER A 130 -6.58 1.18 -10.17
N PHE A 131 -5.78 1.37 -9.12
CA PHE A 131 -5.63 0.38 -8.06
C PHE A 131 -6.92 0.24 -7.26
N ILE A 132 -7.59 1.33 -6.92
CA ILE A 132 -8.88 1.32 -6.24
C ILE A 132 -9.93 0.61 -7.11
N ASP A 133 -9.99 0.92 -8.42
CA ASP A 133 -10.92 0.29 -9.35
C ASP A 133 -10.71 -1.23 -9.44
N GLU A 134 -9.46 -1.69 -9.53
CA GLU A 134 -9.16 -3.12 -9.56
C GLU A 134 -9.49 -3.80 -8.21
N MET A 135 -9.28 -3.13 -7.08
CA MET A 135 -9.71 -3.64 -5.78
C MET A 135 -11.24 -3.70 -5.66
N MET A 136 -11.99 -2.68 -6.13
CA MET A 136 -13.44 -2.71 -6.16
C MET A 136 -13.94 -3.87 -7.01
N LYS A 137 -13.39 -4.04 -8.20
CA LYS A 137 -13.72 -5.13 -9.12
C LYS A 137 -13.43 -6.50 -8.51
N LEU A 138 -12.26 -6.68 -7.89
CA LEU A 138 -11.88 -7.91 -7.19
C LEU A 138 -12.83 -8.21 -6.03
N GLY A 139 -13.23 -7.19 -5.27
CA GLY A 139 -14.18 -7.29 -4.15
C GLY A 139 -15.64 -7.46 -4.58
N GLY A 140 -15.93 -7.42 -5.89
CA GLY A 140 -17.29 -7.45 -6.40
C GLY A 140 -18.12 -6.26 -5.93
N ILE A 141 -17.46 -5.12 -5.68
CA ILE A 141 -18.15 -3.88 -5.30
C ILE A 141 -18.68 -3.23 -6.57
N ASP A 142 -19.99 -3.08 -6.64
CA ASP A 142 -20.68 -2.53 -7.80
C ASP A 142 -21.44 -1.25 -7.42
N PRO A 143 -21.19 -0.12 -8.08
CA PRO A 143 -21.83 1.16 -7.76
C PRO A 143 -23.35 1.15 -7.81
N VAL A 144 -23.95 0.24 -8.55
CA VAL A 144 -25.41 0.15 -8.66
C VAL A 144 -26.00 -0.65 -7.50
N THR A 145 -25.46 -1.82 -7.23
CA THR A 145 -25.98 -2.71 -6.17
C THR A 145 -25.57 -2.27 -4.78
N ASP A 146 -24.41 -1.63 -4.64
CA ASP A 146 -23.86 -1.16 -3.37
C ASP A 146 -24.09 0.34 -3.12
N SER A 147 -24.97 0.99 -3.90
CA SER A 147 -25.22 2.44 -3.83
C SER A 147 -25.75 2.95 -2.47
N LYS A 148 -26.15 2.06 -1.57
CA LYS A 148 -26.59 2.37 -0.19
C LYS A 148 -25.73 1.69 0.87
N ALA A 149 -24.56 1.19 0.48
CA ALA A 149 -23.70 0.46 1.38
C ALA A 149 -23.13 1.36 2.48
N LYS A 150 -22.99 0.79 3.68
CA LYS A 150 -22.16 1.35 4.74
C LYS A 150 -20.76 0.76 4.60
N VAL A 151 -19.81 1.61 4.29
CA VAL A 151 -18.41 1.25 4.05
C VAL A 151 -17.56 1.69 5.23
N LEU A 152 -16.66 0.83 5.69
CA LEU A 152 -15.59 1.19 6.61
C LEU A 152 -14.25 1.12 5.87
N ASP A 153 -13.50 2.23 5.85
CA ASP A 153 -12.13 2.31 5.34
C ASP A 153 -11.15 2.34 6.52
N VAL A 154 -10.35 1.28 6.66
CA VAL A 154 -9.48 1.05 7.81
C VAL A 154 -8.04 1.42 7.50
N GLY A 155 -7.56 2.51 8.09
CA GLY A 155 -6.25 3.10 7.79
C GLY A 155 -6.32 4.03 6.58
N CYS A 156 -7.23 4.99 6.62
CA CYS A 156 -7.61 5.80 5.47
C CYS A 156 -6.58 6.88 5.05
N GLY A 157 -5.56 7.16 5.85
CA GLY A 157 -4.63 8.25 5.58
C GLY A 157 -5.34 9.59 5.38
N PHE A 158 -5.04 10.30 4.29
CA PHE A 158 -5.74 11.54 3.90
C PHE A 158 -7.14 11.32 3.31
N GLY A 159 -7.65 10.10 3.35
CA GLY A 159 -9.02 9.78 2.92
C GLY A 159 -9.26 9.87 1.41
N GLY A 160 -8.21 9.83 0.60
CA GLY A 160 -8.35 9.84 -0.87
C GLY A 160 -9.22 8.69 -1.36
N THR A 161 -8.93 7.47 -0.91
CA THR A 161 -9.71 6.27 -1.22
C THR A 161 -11.14 6.36 -0.68
N SER A 162 -11.32 6.82 0.56
CA SER A 162 -12.66 7.00 1.16
C SER A 162 -13.53 7.96 0.34
N ARG A 163 -12.97 9.10 -0.09
CA ARG A 163 -13.68 10.06 -0.96
C ARG A 163 -13.96 9.49 -2.34
N TYR A 164 -13.02 8.70 -2.88
CA TYR A 164 -13.23 8.01 -4.15
C TYR A 164 -14.41 7.04 -4.05
N LEU A 165 -14.43 6.17 -3.04
CA LEU A 165 -15.53 5.22 -2.80
C LEU A 165 -16.87 5.95 -2.59
N ALA A 166 -16.87 7.05 -1.84
CA ALA A 166 -18.06 7.88 -1.62
C ALA A 166 -18.64 8.44 -2.92
N ARG A 167 -17.79 8.88 -3.85
CA ARG A 167 -18.22 9.34 -5.17
C ARG A 167 -18.66 8.18 -6.07
N ALA A 168 -17.91 7.10 -6.08
CA ALA A 168 -18.18 5.96 -6.95
C ALA A 168 -19.49 5.26 -6.60
N LEU A 169 -19.78 5.08 -5.30
CA LEU A 169 -20.99 4.42 -4.82
C LEU A 169 -22.21 5.38 -4.82
N GLY A 170 -21.97 6.68 -4.86
CA GLY A 170 -23.03 7.68 -4.91
C GLY A 170 -23.48 8.24 -3.55
N PRO A 171 -24.41 9.21 -3.56
CA PRO A 171 -24.72 10.02 -2.40
C PRO A 171 -25.45 9.27 -1.27
N ASP A 172 -26.07 8.14 -1.57
CA ASP A 172 -26.80 7.32 -0.58
C ASP A 172 -25.89 6.35 0.17
N ALA A 173 -24.65 6.14 -0.30
CA ALA A 173 -23.65 5.35 0.43
C ALA A 173 -23.06 6.16 1.58
N GLU A 174 -22.73 5.50 2.67
CA GLU A 174 -22.08 6.10 3.84
C GLU A 174 -20.66 5.51 3.97
N VAL A 175 -19.63 6.34 3.80
CA VAL A 175 -18.24 5.94 3.99
C VAL A 175 -17.75 6.48 5.33
N THR A 176 -17.42 5.58 6.26
CA THR A 176 -16.74 5.89 7.51
C THR A 176 -15.29 5.47 7.38
N ALA A 177 -14.38 6.34 7.75
CA ALA A 177 -12.94 6.12 7.57
C ALA A 177 -12.19 6.38 8.87
N ILE A 178 -11.27 5.49 9.22
CA ILE A 178 -10.50 5.58 10.46
C ILE A 178 -9.00 5.63 10.21
N THR A 179 -8.31 6.40 11.02
CA THR A 179 -6.85 6.45 11.12
C THR A 179 -6.43 6.76 12.55
N LEU A 180 -5.18 6.48 12.92
CA LEU A 180 -4.62 6.85 14.23
C LEU A 180 -4.23 8.33 14.33
N SER A 181 -4.03 9.01 13.21
CA SER A 181 -3.53 10.38 13.14
C SER A 181 -4.65 11.41 13.19
N PRO A 182 -4.77 12.25 14.24
CA PRO A 182 -5.70 13.39 14.28
C PRO A 182 -5.46 14.36 13.14
N ARG A 183 -4.21 14.61 12.73
CA ARG A 183 -3.85 15.49 11.63
C ARG A 183 -4.37 15.00 10.29
N GLN A 184 -4.28 13.70 10.06
CA GLN A 184 -4.87 13.10 8.86
C GLN A 184 -6.41 13.24 8.85
N VAL A 185 -7.08 13.09 9.99
CA VAL A 185 -8.53 13.29 10.10
C VAL A 185 -8.92 14.73 9.78
N GLU A 186 -8.19 15.71 10.32
CA GLU A 186 -8.40 17.14 10.01
C GLU A 186 -8.26 17.37 8.51
N ARG A 187 -7.14 16.97 7.93
CA ARG A 187 -6.86 17.15 6.49
C ARG A 187 -7.84 16.42 5.59
N ALA A 188 -8.19 15.17 5.90
CA ALA A 188 -9.17 14.39 5.15
C ALA A 188 -10.56 15.04 5.16
N THR A 189 -10.95 15.64 6.31
CA THR A 189 -12.21 16.35 6.45
C THR A 189 -12.25 17.64 5.63
N GLU A 190 -11.14 18.41 5.60
CA GLU A 190 -10.99 19.59 4.75
C GLU A 190 -11.15 19.21 3.27
N LEU A 191 -10.41 18.19 2.82
CA LEU A 191 -10.46 17.71 1.44
C LEU A 191 -11.86 17.18 1.06
N ALA A 192 -12.56 16.52 1.99
CA ALA A 192 -13.93 16.08 1.74
C ALA A 192 -14.90 17.26 1.53
N LYS A 193 -14.71 18.33 2.28
CA LYS A 193 -15.50 19.57 2.11
C LYS A 193 -15.17 20.26 0.79
N GLU A 194 -13.87 20.40 0.47
CA GLU A 194 -13.39 21.00 -0.79
C GLU A 194 -13.91 20.25 -2.02
N GLN A 195 -13.95 18.91 -1.94
CA GLN A 195 -14.35 18.03 -3.04
C GLN A 195 -15.85 17.67 -3.02
N ASN A 196 -16.62 18.27 -2.13
CA ASN A 196 -18.07 18.04 -2.00
C ASN A 196 -18.43 16.53 -1.86
N THR A 197 -17.78 15.85 -0.91
CA THR A 197 -18.05 14.45 -0.55
C THR A 197 -18.58 14.32 0.88
N PRO A 198 -19.78 14.82 1.19
CA PRO A 198 -20.32 14.91 2.56
C PRO A 198 -20.66 13.52 3.16
N ASN A 199 -20.76 12.51 2.32
CA ASN A 199 -21.01 11.12 2.70
C ASN A 199 -19.72 10.33 3.07
N ALA A 200 -18.53 10.97 3.03
CA ALA A 200 -17.29 10.46 3.60
C ALA A 200 -17.02 11.13 4.95
N LYS A 201 -16.91 10.36 6.02
CA LYS A 201 -16.68 10.83 7.40
C LYS A 201 -15.42 10.21 7.95
N PHE A 202 -14.61 11.02 8.64
CA PHE A 202 -13.30 10.62 9.15
C PHE A 202 -13.26 10.72 10.68
N MET A 203 -12.59 9.77 11.32
CA MET A 203 -12.42 9.79 12.77
C MET A 203 -11.12 9.11 13.21
N VAL A 204 -10.61 9.55 14.35
CA VAL A 204 -9.46 8.91 15.00
C VAL A 204 -9.95 7.64 15.69
N GLN A 205 -9.42 6.49 15.27
CA GLN A 205 -9.71 5.22 15.93
C GLN A 205 -8.60 4.20 15.69
N ASP A 206 -8.31 3.38 16.70
CA ASP A 206 -7.40 2.26 16.57
C ASP A 206 -8.09 1.08 15.88
N ALA A 207 -7.51 0.60 14.78
CA ALA A 207 -8.01 -0.55 14.04
C ALA A 207 -7.98 -1.87 14.84
N LEU A 208 -7.14 -1.94 15.89
CA LEU A 208 -7.07 -3.09 16.79
C LEU A 208 -8.12 -3.06 17.92
N ALA A 209 -8.77 -1.90 18.12
CA ALA A 209 -9.73 -1.68 19.20
C ALA A 209 -10.93 -0.83 18.73
N MET A 210 -11.53 -1.22 17.60
CA MET A 210 -12.65 -0.48 17.03
C MET A 210 -13.89 -0.48 17.94
N THR A 211 -14.48 0.71 18.13
CA THR A 211 -15.68 0.90 18.98
C THR A 211 -17.00 0.70 18.25
N PHE A 212 -16.98 0.36 16.97
CA PHE A 212 -18.19 0.09 16.20
C PHE A 212 -18.87 -1.20 16.70
N PRO A 213 -20.22 -1.24 16.68
CA PRO A 213 -20.95 -2.46 16.95
C PRO A 213 -20.63 -3.56 15.96
N ASP A 214 -20.85 -4.82 16.36
CA ASP A 214 -20.74 -5.96 15.47
C ASP A 214 -21.72 -5.81 14.29
N ASN A 215 -21.35 -6.34 13.13
CA ASN A 215 -22.21 -6.35 11.93
C ASN A 215 -22.73 -4.96 11.51
N SER A 216 -21.88 -3.95 11.55
CA SER A 216 -22.26 -2.54 11.28
C SER A 216 -22.10 -2.15 9.81
N PHE A 217 -21.19 -2.78 9.08
CA PHE A 217 -20.79 -2.36 7.74
C PHE A 217 -21.10 -3.43 6.69
N ASP A 218 -21.52 -2.99 5.51
CA ASP A 218 -21.76 -3.84 4.35
C ASP A 218 -20.45 -4.16 3.62
N ILE A 219 -19.51 -3.20 3.67
CA ILE A 219 -18.18 -3.30 3.06
C ILE A 219 -17.14 -2.86 4.08
N VAL A 220 -16.09 -3.67 4.26
CA VAL A 220 -14.89 -3.29 5.00
C VAL A 220 -13.72 -3.30 4.04
N TRP A 221 -13.07 -2.15 3.94
CA TRP A 221 -11.96 -1.86 3.05
C TRP A 221 -10.69 -1.58 3.84
N ALA A 222 -9.56 -2.10 3.37
CA ALA A 222 -8.25 -1.82 3.93
C ALA A 222 -7.20 -1.81 2.81
N CYS A 223 -6.58 -0.67 2.56
CA CYS A 223 -5.60 -0.51 1.50
C CYS A 223 -4.26 -0.07 2.08
N GLU A 224 -3.26 -0.95 2.02
CA GLU A 224 -1.89 -0.71 2.49
C GLU A 224 -1.82 -0.10 3.90
N SER A 225 -2.55 -0.70 4.83
CA SER A 225 -2.55 -0.35 6.25
C SER A 225 -2.22 -1.54 7.16
N GLY A 226 -2.39 -2.76 6.65
CA GLY A 226 -2.16 -4.00 7.41
C GLY A 226 -0.70 -4.25 7.76
N GLU A 227 0.26 -3.73 6.99
CA GLU A 227 1.70 -3.84 7.23
C GLU A 227 2.13 -3.21 8.55
N HIS A 228 1.47 -2.14 8.96
CA HIS A 228 1.76 -1.40 10.19
C HIS A 228 1.16 -2.02 11.46
N MET A 229 0.34 -3.07 11.32
CA MET A 229 -0.34 -3.69 12.46
C MET A 229 0.58 -4.67 13.18
N PRO A 230 0.82 -4.50 14.49
CA PRO A 230 1.65 -5.43 15.27
C PRO A 230 0.98 -6.80 15.43
N ASP A 231 -0.33 -6.84 15.55
CA ASP A 231 -1.13 -8.07 15.61
C ASP A 231 -2.07 -8.16 14.40
N LYS A 232 -1.61 -8.83 13.35
CA LYS A 232 -2.36 -9.05 12.12
C LYS A 232 -3.65 -9.83 12.36
N LYS A 233 -3.64 -10.74 13.33
CA LYS A 233 -4.80 -11.57 13.65
C LYS A 233 -5.89 -10.72 14.31
N ALA A 234 -5.55 -9.97 15.35
CA ALA A 234 -6.47 -9.05 16.00
C ALA A 234 -7.03 -8.02 15.00
N TYR A 235 -6.20 -7.52 14.09
CA TYR A 235 -6.62 -6.61 13.03
C TYR A 235 -7.71 -7.21 12.13
N ILE A 236 -7.49 -8.42 11.61
CA ILE A 236 -8.50 -9.12 10.79
C ILE A 236 -9.75 -9.44 11.62
N GLU A 237 -9.60 -9.91 12.86
CA GLU A 237 -10.73 -10.22 13.75
C GLU A 237 -11.62 -8.99 13.99
N GLN A 238 -11.04 -7.81 14.20
CA GLN A 238 -11.80 -6.58 14.35
C GLN A 238 -12.56 -6.19 13.07
N MET A 239 -11.93 -6.29 11.91
CA MET A 239 -12.60 -6.01 10.63
C MET A 239 -13.74 -7.00 10.36
N MET A 240 -13.53 -8.29 10.62
CA MET A 240 -14.57 -9.31 10.44
C MET A 240 -15.71 -9.18 11.45
N ARG A 241 -15.43 -8.71 12.68
CA ARG A 241 -16.44 -8.45 13.70
C ARG A 241 -17.42 -7.36 13.26
N VAL A 242 -16.91 -6.28 12.70
CA VAL A 242 -17.75 -5.15 12.28
C VAL A 242 -18.43 -5.34 10.93
N LEU A 243 -17.96 -6.31 10.14
CA LEU A 243 -18.55 -6.66 8.86
C LEU A 243 -19.85 -7.46 9.08
N LYS A 244 -20.90 -7.10 8.35
CA LYS A 244 -22.17 -7.85 8.36
C LYS A 244 -22.01 -9.24 7.75
N PRO A 245 -22.80 -10.23 8.17
CA PRO A 245 -22.94 -11.50 7.43
C PRO A 245 -23.32 -11.23 5.97
N GLY A 246 -22.61 -11.87 5.04
CA GLY A 246 -22.76 -11.61 3.61
C GLY A 246 -22.13 -10.33 3.08
N GLY A 247 -21.50 -9.52 3.95
CA GLY A 247 -20.78 -8.33 3.57
C GLY A 247 -19.47 -8.62 2.82
N LYS A 248 -18.88 -7.59 2.23
CA LYS A 248 -17.67 -7.67 1.41
C LYS A 248 -16.45 -7.19 2.19
N PHE A 249 -15.42 -8.01 2.26
CA PHE A 249 -14.12 -7.64 2.81
C PHE A 249 -13.11 -7.54 1.68
N VAL A 250 -12.46 -6.37 1.56
CA VAL A 250 -11.45 -6.11 0.52
C VAL A 250 -10.21 -5.54 1.19
N MET A 251 -9.09 -6.21 1.00
CA MET A 251 -7.81 -5.80 1.60
C MET A 251 -6.68 -5.94 0.60
N ALA A 252 -5.83 -4.93 0.54
CA ALA A 252 -4.50 -4.99 -0.07
C ALA A 252 -3.45 -4.66 0.97
N THR A 253 -2.38 -5.45 1.02
CA THR A 253 -1.27 -5.24 1.95
C THR A 253 0.03 -5.75 1.36
N TRP A 254 1.14 -5.20 1.80
CA TRP A 254 2.46 -5.66 1.40
C TRP A 254 2.76 -6.99 2.04
N CYS A 255 3.26 -7.91 1.26
CA CYS A 255 3.63 -9.23 1.73
C CYS A 255 5.01 -9.62 1.21
N GLN A 256 5.75 -10.28 2.07
CA GLN A 256 6.96 -10.96 1.69
C GLN A 256 6.60 -12.22 0.90
N ARG A 257 7.37 -12.57 -0.14
CA ARG A 257 7.19 -13.85 -0.82
C ARG A 257 7.48 -15.02 0.11
N ASP A 258 6.81 -16.13 -0.13
CA ASP A 258 7.08 -17.39 0.55
C ASP A 258 8.48 -17.92 0.16
N ASP A 259 9.31 -18.29 1.12
CA ASP A 259 10.66 -18.82 0.92
C ASP A 259 10.74 -20.36 1.01
N ARG A 260 9.61 -21.04 1.24
CA ARG A 260 9.55 -22.50 1.36
C ARG A 260 9.82 -23.20 0.01
N GLU A 261 9.35 -22.64 -1.09
CA GLU A 261 9.58 -23.19 -2.44
C GLU A 261 10.92 -22.72 -3.02
N VAL A 262 11.25 -21.44 -2.84
CA VAL A 262 12.51 -20.82 -3.29
C VAL A 262 13.12 -20.07 -2.12
N PRO A 263 14.09 -20.64 -1.41
CA PRO A 263 14.74 -20.00 -0.28
C PRO A 263 15.36 -18.65 -0.65
N PHE A 264 15.35 -17.72 0.30
CA PHE A 264 16.01 -16.43 0.14
C PHE A 264 17.53 -16.62 0.01
N ASP A 265 18.10 -16.03 -1.03
CA ASP A 265 19.55 -15.95 -1.18
C ASP A 265 20.16 -14.87 -0.26
N LYS A 266 21.49 -14.69 -0.34
CA LYS A 266 22.20 -13.70 0.50
C LYS A 266 21.78 -12.26 0.19
N ARG A 267 21.41 -11.98 -1.07
CA ARG A 267 20.96 -10.66 -1.49
C ARG A 267 19.54 -10.38 -1.01
N ASP A 268 18.64 -11.35 -1.19
CA ASP A 268 17.27 -11.27 -0.69
C ASP A 268 17.24 -10.99 0.81
N LYS A 269 18.05 -11.74 1.59
CA LYS A 269 18.13 -11.57 3.05
C LYS A 269 18.66 -10.21 3.47
N ARG A 270 19.67 -9.69 2.76
CA ARG A 270 20.19 -8.35 3.01
C ARG A 270 19.16 -7.28 2.67
N ASP A 271 18.47 -7.42 1.53
CA ASP A 271 17.48 -6.45 1.06
C ASP A 271 16.24 -6.47 1.97
N LEU A 272 15.83 -7.64 2.46
CA LEU A 272 14.79 -7.78 3.49
C LEU A 272 15.21 -7.16 4.82
N GLN A 273 16.45 -7.40 5.27
CA GLN A 273 16.93 -6.79 6.51
C GLN A 273 16.91 -5.26 6.41
N TYR A 274 17.33 -4.71 5.27
CA TYR A 274 17.25 -3.27 5.04
C TYR A 274 15.80 -2.75 5.10
N LEU A 275 14.83 -3.48 4.53
CA LEU A 275 13.42 -3.12 4.63
C LEU A 275 12.92 -3.17 6.07
N TYR A 276 13.24 -4.21 6.83
CA TYR A 276 12.86 -4.33 8.24
C TYR A 276 13.50 -3.24 9.12
N ASP A 277 14.69 -2.76 8.74
CA ASP A 277 15.38 -1.67 9.45
C ASP A 277 14.77 -0.29 9.13
N GLN A 278 13.88 -0.16 8.14
CA GLN A 278 13.24 1.10 7.74
C GLN A 278 11.75 1.19 8.09
N TRP A 279 11.12 0.06 8.36
CA TRP A 279 9.69 -0.08 8.64
C TRP A 279 9.43 -0.64 10.04
#